data_e1429cb3bae79442719bc7aa32299a04
#
_entry.id   e1429cb3bae79442719bc7aa32299a04
#
_cell.length_a   1.000
_cell.length_b   1.000
_cell.length_c   1.000
_cell.angle_alpha   90.00
_cell.angle_beta   90.00
_cell.angle_gamma   90.00
#
_symmetry.space_group_name_H-M   'P 1'
#
loop_
_entity.id
_entity.type
_entity.pdbx_description
1 polymer ?
#
loop_
_entity_poly.entity_id
_entity_poly.type
_entity_poly.pdbx_seq_one_letter_code
_entity_poly.pdbx_strand_id
1 'polypeptide(L)'
;MRALQIKWPHCCLLLLLFFYIPAYTQISINGRVVDAITNSPVANASIYFNNTTIATKTNQQGAFSFTSLYNITSELVISGSGYELLVFKPSAVQLNRQERFVFKLQVKESAPQNTIPLNGAIKKRWLEIFYSTVLGISAEAAKCNILNDTSIYFLSAPGNNTFFAYADKPLVIDNAMLGYKISFDLLEFSYDDATAQSDFVGYCRYEETGDTKKYGKNRKHCYYGSSLHFYRSLLAHQLPPQGFGTFLLKADTAKWNTKTALPVLEDDLDAFVPVTAQQLLYIDSNNNFSIRFNGKLLVQYYHDPYGKAYLSQNVFVQGALNKGVESYLTIKSSPVDVSNTGALSDALAISYTGYWLYERLANRLPYDYQPE
;
A
#
# COMPACT_ATOMS: atom_id res chain seq x y z
N MET A 1 -60.94 -39.69 -49.11
CA MET A 1 -60.36 -39.46 -47.75
C MET A 1 -59.08 -38.63 -47.92
N ARG A 2 -59.17 -37.33 -47.61
CA ARG A 2 -58.05 -36.41 -47.74
C ARG A 2 -57.42 -36.23 -46.34
N ALA A 3 -56.15 -36.62 -46.19
CA ALA A 3 -55.40 -36.44 -44.94
C ALA A 3 -54.95 -34.97 -44.84
N LEU A 4 -55.34 -34.32 -43.73
CA LEU A 4 -54.86 -32.99 -43.35
C LEU A 4 -53.43 -33.11 -42.86
N GLN A 5 -52.48 -32.49 -43.52
CA GLN A 5 -51.15 -32.27 -43.02
C GLN A 5 -51.15 -31.00 -42.16
N ILE A 6 -50.96 -31.17 -40.86
CA ILE A 6 -50.73 -30.06 -39.93
C ILE A 6 -49.24 -29.66 -40.04
N LYS A 7 -48.97 -28.49 -40.61
CA LYS A 7 -47.68 -27.85 -40.58
C LYS A 7 -47.45 -27.19 -39.22
N TRP A 8 -46.50 -27.68 -38.46
CA TRP A 8 -46.09 -27.03 -37.22
C TRP A 8 -45.24 -25.76 -37.59
N PRO A 9 -45.51 -24.58 -37.02
CA PRO A 9 -44.67 -23.43 -37.19
C PRO A 9 -43.40 -23.64 -36.33
N HIS A 10 -42.25 -23.45 -36.94
CA HIS A 10 -40.96 -23.45 -36.26
C HIS A 10 -40.93 -22.25 -35.29
N CYS A 11 -41.17 -22.52 -34.03
CA CYS A 11 -40.95 -21.55 -32.96
C CYS A 11 -39.43 -21.41 -32.78
N CYS A 12 -38.84 -20.39 -33.42
CA CYS A 12 -37.48 -19.97 -33.13
C CYS A 12 -37.44 -19.49 -31.71
N LEU A 13 -37.03 -20.38 -30.81
CA LEU A 13 -36.68 -20.04 -29.44
C LEU A 13 -35.41 -19.22 -29.51
N LEU A 14 -35.54 -17.88 -29.55
CA LEU A 14 -34.45 -16.94 -29.38
C LEU A 14 -33.94 -17.08 -27.95
N LEU A 15 -32.90 -17.86 -27.78
CA LEU A 15 -32.15 -17.98 -26.50
C LEU A 15 -31.46 -16.62 -26.31
N LEU A 16 -32.10 -15.71 -25.61
CA LEU A 16 -31.49 -14.50 -25.07
C LEU A 16 -30.46 -14.95 -23.99
N LEU A 17 -29.24 -15.18 -24.44
CA LEU A 17 -28.07 -15.24 -23.57
C LEU A 17 -27.95 -13.86 -22.93
N PHE A 18 -28.49 -13.72 -21.73
CA PHE A 18 -28.16 -12.64 -20.82
C PHE A 18 -26.68 -12.78 -20.50
N PHE A 19 -25.83 -12.11 -21.25
CA PHE A 19 -24.49 -11.81 -20.81
C PHE A 19 -24.65 -10.97 -19.54
N TYR A 20 -24.44 -11.56 -18.39
CA TYR A 20 -24.21 -10.84 -17.14
C TYR A 20 -22.90 -10.06 -17.36
N ILE A 21 -22.99 -8.86 -17.91
CA ILE A 21 -21.93 -7.87 -17.84
C ILE A 21 -22.00 -7.36 -16.42
N PRO A 22 -21.01 -7.63 -15.55
CA PRO A 22 -20.98 -7.03 -14.23
C PRO A 22 -20.97 -5.52 -14.46
N ALA A 23 -22.04 -4.84 -14.03
CA ALA A 23 -22.11 -3.39 -14.04
C ALA A 23 -21.12 -2.93 -12.96
N TYR A 24 -19.91 -2.61 -13.35
CA TYR A 24 -18.98 -1.91 -12.45
C TYR A 24 -19.59 -0.55 -12.15
N THR A 25 -19.99 -0.34 -10.91
CA THR A 25 -20.47 0.95 -10.44
C THR A 25 -19.31 1.94 -10.51
N GLN A 26 -19.35 2.83 -11.49
CA GLN A 26 -18.39 3.91 -11.63
C GLN A 26 -18.66 4.93 -10.52
N ILE A 27 -17.67 5.17 -9.67
CA ILE A 27 -17.74 6.18 -8.61
C ILE A 27 -17.20 7.49 -9.18
N SER A 28 -18.02 8.55 -9.14
CA SER A 28 -17.63 9.91 -9.50
C SER A 28 -17.44 10.76 -8.24
N ILE A 29 -16.27 11.34 -8.09
CA ILE A 29 -15.94 12.23 -6.98
C ILE A 29 -15.67 13.61 -7.54
N ASN A 30 -16.39 14.60 -7.06
CA ASN A 30 -16.25 15.98 -7.50
C ASN A 30 -16.36 16.95 -6.33
N GLY A 31 -15.77 18.13 -6.47
CA GLY A 31 -15.79 19.12 -5.39
C GLY A 31 -14.91 20.32 -5.64
N ARG A 32 -14.55 20.99 -4.56
CA ARG A 32 -13.64 22.12 -4.56
C ARG A 32 -12.66 22.03 -3.40
N VAL A 33 -11.47 22.57 -3.61
CA VAL A 33 -10.46 22.78 -2.57
C VAL A 33 -10.28 24.28 -2.36
N VAL A 34 -10.37 24.70 -1.13
CA VAL A 34 -10.26 26.11 -0.73
C VAL A 34 -9.33 26.28 0.46
N ASP A 35 -8.75 27.44 0.59
CA ASP A 35 -8.00 27.85 1.78
C ASP A 35 -8.95 27.94 2.98
N ALA A 36 -8.54 27.39 4.13
CA ALA A 36 -9.40 27.27 5.30
C ALA A 36 -9.76 28.63 5.94
N ILE A 37 -8.91 29.66 5.78
CA ILE A 37 -9.08 30.97 6.39
C ILE A 37 -9.76 31.93 5.40
N THR A 38 -9.21 32.02 4.19
CA THR A 38 -9.65 33.02 3.20
C THR A 38 -10.79 32.56 2.32
N ASN A 39 -11.09 31.22 2.32
CA ASN A 39 -11.98 30.55 1.38
C ASN A 39 -11.62 30.76 -0.11
N SER A 40 -10.41 31.24 -0.39
CA SER A 40 -9.90 31.39 -1.75
C SER A 40 -9.68 30.01 -2.39
N PRO A 41 -9.90 29.85 -3.71
CA PRO A 41 -9.68 28.57 -4.38
C PRO A 41 -8.19 28.18 -4.36
N VAL A 42 -7.91 26.93 -4.07
CA VAL A 42 -6.55 26.35 -4.15
C VAL A 42 -6.41 25.66 -5.50
N ALA A 43 -5.66 26.28 -6.41
CA ALA A 43 -5.38 25.71 -7.73
C ALA A 43 -4.22 24.70 -7.68
N ASN A 44 -4.21 23.74 -8.62
CA ASN A 44 -3.20 22.70 -8.74
C ASN A 44 -3.01 21.81 -7.49
N ALA A 45 -3.95 21.82 -6.54
CA ALA A 45 -3.96 20.83 -5.47
C ALA A 45 -4.17 19.43 -6.06
N SER A 46 -3.38 18.47 -5.59
CA SER A 46 -3.49 17.05 -5.99
C SER A 46 -4.52 16.36 -5.12
N ILE A 47 -5.47 15.67 -5.73
CA ILE A 47 -6.48 14.84 -5.06
C ILE A 47 -6.28 13.42 -5.57
N TYR A 48 -6.01 12.48 -4.67
CA TYR A 48 -5.71 11.10 -5.08
C TYR A 48 -6.10 10.10 -4.01
N PHE A 49 -6.41 8.88 -4.42
CA PHE A 49 -6.50 7.76 -3.49
C PHE A 49 -5.10 7.23 -3.15
N ASN A 50 -4.84 7.10 -1.85
CA ASN A 50 -3.55 6.62 -1.35
C ASN A 50 -3.15 5.27 -1.97
N ASN A 51 -1.90 5.17 -2.38
CA ASN A 51 -1.32 3.99 -3.04
C ASN A 51 -2.05 3.55 -4.33
N THR A 52 -2.53 4.50 -5.14
CA THR A 52 -3.17 4.21 -6.43
C THR A 52 -2.64 5.10 -7.55
N THR A 53 -3.01 4.77 -8.80
CA THR A 53 -2.84 5.66 -9.96
C THR A 53 -4.00 6.64 -10.11
N ILE A 54 -5.04 6.55 -9.28
CA ILE A 54 -6.27 7.31 -9.39
C ILE A 54 -6.10 8.68 -8.74
N ALA A 55 -5.96 9.69 -9.57
CA ALA A 55 -5.69 11.05 -9.12
C ALA A 55 -6.26 12.10 -10.09
N THR A 56 -6.44 13.32 -9.57
CA THR A 56 -6.75 14.53 -10.34
C THR A 56 -6.09 15.75 -9.70
N LYS A 57 -6.21 16.91 -10.36
CA LYS A 57 -5.79 18.19 -9.80
C LYS A 57 -6.91 19.20 -9.88
N THR A 58 -6.92 20.15 -8.95
CA THR A 58 -7.84 21.28 -9.03
C THR A 58 -7.47 22.24 -10.17
N ASN A 59 -8.49 22.81 -10.79
CA ASN A 59 -8.35 23.90 -11.75
C ASN A 59 -8.14 25.26 -11.05
N GLN A 60 -8.11 26.36 -11.81
CA GLN A 60 -7.93 27.73 -11.28
C GLN A 60 -9.03 28.15 -10.28
N GLN A 61 -10.22 27.56 -10.37
CA GLN A 61 -11.35 27.82 -9.48
C GLN A 61 -11.37 26.86 -8.27
N GLY A 62 -10.30 26.08 -8.08
CA GLY A 62 -10.19 25.08 -7.04
C GLY A 62 -11.09 23.87 -7.26
N ALA A 63 -11.79 23.77 -8.40
CA ALA A 63 -12.69 22.66 -8.69
C ALA A 63 -11.93 21.43 -9.18
N PHE A 64 -12.44 20.25 -8.82
CA PHE A 64 -11.92 18.95 -9.29
C PHE A 64 -13.06 17.99 -9.59
N SER A 65 -12.78 17.04 -10.46
CA SER A 65 -13.64 15.88 -10.73
C SER A 65 -12.78 14.73 -11.25
N PHE A 66 -13.09 13.54 -10.81
CA PHE A 66 -12.52 12.30 -11.37
C PHE A 66 -13.46 11.11 -11.12
N THR A 67 -13.24 10.06 -11.87
CA THR A 67 -14.03 8.84 -11.79
C THR A 67 -13.11 7.64 -11.51
N SER A 68 -13.61 6.70 -10.72
CA SER A 68 -12.95 5.43 -10.48
C SER A 68 -13.86 4.28 -10.87
N LEU A 69 -13.29 3.28 -11.55
CA LEU A 69 -13.96 2.02 -11.85
C LEU A 69 -13.89 1.05 -10.67
N TYR A 70 -13.10 1.37 -9.65
CA TYR A 70 -12.89 0.51 -8.49
C TYR A 70 -13.58 1.10 -7.27
N ASN A 71 -14.21 0.23 -6.48
CA ASN A 71 -14.67 0.59 -5.15
C ASN A 71 -13.43 0.64 -4.22
N ILE A 72 -12.75 1.79 -4.24
CA ILE A 72 -11.53 2.00 -3.47
C ILE A 72 -11.93 2.51 -2.10
N THR A 73 -11.54 1.78 -1.07
CA THR A 73 -11.74 2.18 0.35
C THR A 73 -10.48 2.80 0.96
N SER A 74 -9.44 3.06 0.15
CA SER A 74 -8.26 3.77 0.62
C SER A 74 -8.58 5.24 0.89
N GLU A 75 -7.73 5.88 1.68
CA GLU A 75 -7.87 7.29 2.03
C GLU A 75 -7.75 8.18 0.79
N LEU A 76 -8.61 9.18 0.71
CA LEU A 76 -8.51 10.27 -0.25
C LEU A 76 -7.60 11.34 0.34
N VAL A 77 -6.50 11.60 -0.33
CA VAL A 77 -5.48 12.56 0.09
C VAL A 77 -5.60 13.82 -0.75
N ILE A 78 -5.61 14.97 -0.09
CA ILE A 78 -5.61 16.28 -0.72
C ILE A 78 -4.32 17.00 -0.32
N SER A 79 -3.45 17.23 -1.31
CA SER A 79 -2.12 17.80 -1.13
C SER A 79 -1.99 19.08 -1.96
N GLY A 80 -1.73 20.21 -1.31
CA GLY A 80 -1.54 21.53 -1.93
C GLY A 80 -0.18 22.10 -1.56
N SER A 81 0.51 22.75 -2.52
CA SER A 81 1.79 23.41 -2.22
C SER A 81 1.61 24.53 -1.19
N GLY A 82 2.34 24.45 -0.07
CA GLY A 82 2.24 25.41 1.02
C GLY A 82 1.10 25.15 2.00
N TYR A 83 0.38 24.06 1.86
CA TYR A 83 -0.70 23.66 2.74
C TYR A 83 -0.37 22.36 3.49
N GLU A 84 -0.99 22.20 4.67
CA GLU A 84 -1.02 20.93 5.37
C GLU A 84 -1.79 19.89 4.55
N LEU A 85 -1.35 18.66 4.65
CA LEU A 85 -1.99 17.55 3.97
C LEU A 85 -3.32 17.22 4.65
N LEU A 86 -4.39 17.11 3.86
CA LEU A 86 -5.70 16.71 4.35
C LEU A 86 -5.99 15.27 3.90
N VAL A 87 -6.30 14.42 4.86
CA VAL A 87 -6.71 13.02 4.61
C VAL A 87 -8.18 12.88 4.91
N PHE A 88 -8.92 12.36 3.96
CA PHE A 88 -10.34 12.14 4.05
C PHE A 88 -10.70 10.69 3.71
N LYS A 89 -11.51 10.07 4.55
CA LYS A 89 -12.00 8.71 4.32
C LYS A 89 -13.47 8.76 3.90
N PRO A 90 -13.74 8.71 2.59
CA PRO A 90 -15.11 8.79 2.11
C PRO A 90 -15.90 7.54 2.53
N SER A 91 -17.11 7.72 3.05
CA SER A 91 -18.01 6.60 3.26
C SER A 91 -18.62 6.13 1.93
N ALA A 92 -18.99 4.85 1.85
CA ALA A 92 -19.66 4.30 0.68
C ALA A 92 -20.94 5.08 0.33
N VAL A 93 -21.67 5.58 1.33
CA VAL A 93 -22.88 6.38 1.14
C VAL A 93 -22.58 7.71 0.45
N GLN A 94 -21.51 8.41 0.86
CA GLN A 94 -21.10 9.68 0.24
C GLN A 94 -20.67 9.47 -1.22
N LEU A 95 -19.91 8.41 -1.48
CA LEU A 95 -19.47 8.04 -2.82
C LEU A 95 -20.66 7.71 -3.74
N ASN A 96 -21.63 6.96 -3.25
CA ASN A 96 -22.80 6.57 -4.03
C ASN A 96 -23.79 7.73 -4.29
N ARG A 97 -23.84 8.74 -3.41
CA ARG A 97 -24.71 9.92 -3.57
C ARG A 97 -24.15 10.98 -4.50
N GLN A 98 -22.91 10.82 -5.00
CA GLN A 98 -22.22 11.81 -5.80
C GLN A 98 -22.22 13.21 -5.14
N GLU A 99 -22.02 13.23 -3.82
CA GLU A 99 -21.95 14.48 -3.06
C GLU A 99 -20.80 15.34 -3.57
N ARG A 100 -21.02 16.67 -3.57
CA ARG A 100 -19.95 17.62 -3.86
C ARG A 100 -19.17 17.91 -2.60
N PHE A 101 -17.89 17.55 -2.61
CA PHE A 101 -17.00 17.79 -1.49
C PHE A 101 -16.44 19.21 -1.50
N VAL A 102 -16.28 19.78 -0.31
CA VAL A 102 -15.53 21.03 -0.11
C VAL A 102 -14.43 20.74 0.89
N PHE A 103 -13.19 20.69 0.40
CA PHE A 103 -12.02 20.48 1.24
C PHE A 103 -11.37 21.83 1.58
N LYS A 104 -11.13 22.03 2.88
CA LYS A 104 -10.49 23.23 3.41
C LYS A 104 -9.07 22.89 3.83
N LEU A 105 -8.08 23.46 3.14
CA LEU A 105 -6.67 23.24 3.45
C LEU A 105 -6.17 24.35 4.38
N GLN A 106 -5.44 23.97 5.42
CA GLN A 106 -4.74 24.88 6.31
C GLN A 106 -3.34 25.17 5.74
N VAL A 107 -2.90 26.40 5.81
CA VAL A 107 -1.55 26.80 5.42
C VAL A 107 -0.55 26.08 6.32
N LYS A 108 0.46 25.46 5.71
CA LYS A 108 1.52 24.78 6.43
C LYS A 108 2.37 25.81 7.20
N GLU A 109 2.59 25.52 8.48
CA GLU A 109 3.55 26.31 9.24
C GLU A 109 4.96 26.17 8.64
N SER A 110 5.70 27.27 8.63
CA SER A 110 7.06 27.26 8.12
C SER A 110 7.91 26.27 8.93
N ALA A 111 8.75 25.50 8.23
CA ALA A 111 9.69 24.62 8.89
C ALA A 111 10.50 25.36 9.97
N PRO A 112 10.85 24.70 11.09
CA PRO A 112 11.62 25.33 12.15
C PRO A 112 12.91 25.95 11.59
N GLN A 113 13.10 27.25 11.79
CA GLN A 113 14.27 27.99 11.29
C GLN A 113 15.59 27.59 11.97
N ASN A 114 15.53 26.81 13.05
CA ASN A 114 16.67 26.38 13.86
C ASN A 114 17.27 25.03 13.41
N THR A 115 17.25 24.74 12.12
CA THR A 115 18.01 23.59 11.61
C THR A 115 19.49 23.91 11.68
N ILE A 116 20.23 23.23 12.56
CA ILE A 116 21.69 23.30 12.56
C ILE A 116 22.18 22.78 11.21
N PRO A 117 22.97 23.55 10.44
CA PRO A 117 23.51 23.06 9.18
C PRO A 117 24.37 21.83 9.45
N LEU A 118 23.91 20.66 8.99
CA LEU A 118 24.70 19.45 9.09
C LEU A 118 25.94 19.57 8.23
N ASN A 119 27.08 19.09 8.72
CA ASN A 119 28.25 18.96 7.86
C ASN A 119 27.95 18.00 6.68
N GLY A 120 28.62 18.21 5.56
CA GLY A 120 28.34 17.47 4.33
C GLY A 120 28.43 15.93 4.48
N ALA A 121 29.32 15.43 5.32
CA ALA A 121 29.48 14.00 5.56
C ALA A 121 28.30 13.39 6.33
N ILE A 122 27.83 14.07 7.37
CA ILE A 122 26.66 13.63 8.16
C ILE A 122 25.40 13.66 7.27
N LYS A 123 25.18 14.75 6.54
CA LYS A 123 24.04 14.88 5.63
C LYS A 123 24.04 13.76 4.58
N LYS A 124 25.20 13.44 3.99
CA LYS A 124 25.33 12.37 3.01
C LYS A 124 24.94 11.01 3.62
N ARG A 125 25.49 10.67 4.80
CA ARG A 125 25.18 9.42 5.50
C ARG A 125 23.68 9.31 5.81
N TRP A 126 23.05 10.37 6.32
CA TRP A 126 21.63 10.35 6.65
C TRP A 126 20.75 10.24 5.41
N LEU A 127 21.16 10.84 4.31
CA LEU A 127 20.49 10.69 3.03
C LEU A 127 20.58 9.24 2.50
N GLU A 128 21.73 8.58 2.63
CA GLU A 128 21.89 7.16 2.29
C GLU A 128 21.01 6.25 3.13
N ILE A 129 20.91 6.52 4.44
CA ILE A 129 19.98 5.81 5.36
C ILE A 129 18.53 6.07 4.94
N PHE A 130 18.18 7.32 4.63
CA PHE A 130 16.85 7.67 4.17
C PHE A 130 16.47 6.90 2.89
N TYR A 131 17.36 6.87 1.90
CA TYR A 131 17.14 6.12 0.65
C TYR A 131 16.94 4.63 0.92
N SER A 132 17.82 4.01 1.71
CA SER A 132 17.71 2.58 2.03
C SER A 132 16.45 2.25 2.83
N THR A 133 15.99 3.15 3.70
CA THR A 133 14.76 2.97 4.48
C THR A 133 13.51 3.14 3.63
N VAL A 134 13.44 4.18 2.80
CA VAL A 134 12.23 4.53 2.04
C VAL A 134 12.12 3.72 0.75
N LEU A 135 13.18 3.64 -0.03
CA LEU A 135 13.19 2.90 -1.30
C LEU A 135 13.48 1.41 -1.10
N GLY A 136 14.25 1.07 -0.08
CA GLY A 136 14.74 -0.29 0.15
C GLY A 136 16.15 -0.48 -0.44
N ILE A 137 16.58 -1.73 -0.44
CA ILE A 137 17.92 -2.17 -0.82
C ILE A 137 17.88 -3.31 -1.85
N SER A 138 16.70 -3.56 -2.40
CA SER A 138 16.48 -4.56 -3.44
C SER A 138 17.12 -4.14 -4.79
N ALA A 139 17.14 -5.05 -5.75
CA ALA A 139 17.61 -4.75 -7.11
C ALA A 139 16.73 -3.68 -7.78
N GLU A 140 15.44 -3.64 -7.44
CA GLU A 140 14.47 -2.63 -7.88
C GLU A 140 14.80 -1.27 -7.28
N ALA A 141 15.16 -1.23 -5.98
CA ALA A 141 15.55 0.00 -5.30
C ALA A 141 16.78 0.66 -5.94
N ALA A 142 17.73 -0.15 -6.40
CA ALA A 142 18.91 0.36 -7.14
C ALA A 142 18.57 1.05 -8.48
N LYS A 143 17.34 0.92 -8.96
CA LYS A 143 16.83 1.57 -10.18
C LYS A 143 15.82 2.69 -9.88
N CYS A 144 15.67 3.04 -8.61
CA CYS A 144 14.85 4.15 -8.17
C CYS A 144 15.69 5.37 -7.84
N ASN A 145 15.19 6.56 -8.18
CA ASN A 145 15.85 7.83 -7.87
C ASN A 145 14.83 8.81 -7.28
N ILE A 146 15.20 9.52 -6.22
CA ILE A 146 14.42 10.66 -5.72
C ILE A 146 14.90 11.89 -6.48
N LEU A 147 14.06 12.43 -7.37
CA LEU A 147 14.44 13.49 -8.29
C LEU A 147 14.60 14.87 -7.63
N ASN A 148 14.02 15.04 -6.45
CA ASN A 148 14.01 16.29 -5.69
C ASN A 148 14.48 16.09 -4.24
N ASP A 149 15.51 15.28 -4.03
CA ASP A 149 16.10 14.99 -2.72
C ASP A 149 16.63 16.23 -1.99
N THR A 150 16.89 17.32 -2.72
CA THR A 150 17.22 18.63 -2.14
C THR A 150 16.09 19.20 -1.27
N SER A 151 14.86 18.70 -1.41
CA SER A 151 13.72 19.07 -0.56
C SER A 151 13.76 18.36 0.80
N ILE A 152 14.67 17.39 1.00
CA ILE A 152 14.80 16.65 2.25
C ILE A 152 15.73 17.43 3.19
N TYR A 153 15.27 17.62 4.42
CA TYR A 153 16.09 18.14 5.50
C TYR A 153 15.99 17.26 6.72
N PHE A 154 17.04 17.30 7.55
CA PHE A 154 17.17 16.41 8.68
C PHE A 154 17.30 17.22 9.97
N LEU A 155 16.69 16.71 11.05
CA LEU A 155 16.79 17.25 12.39
C LEU A 155 17.27 16.16 13.35
N SER A 156 18.10 16.52 14.30
CA SER A 156 18.48 15.67 15.44
C SER A 156 18.64 16.56 16.66
N ALA A 157 18.21 16.08 17.81
CA ALA A 157 18.48 16.74 19.07
C ALA A 157 19.91 16.46 19.54
N PRO A 158 20.64 17.43 20.11
CA PRO A 158 21.95 17.19 20.69
C PRO A 158 21.90 16.06 21.75
N GLY A 159 22.81 15.10 21.66
CA GLY A 159 22.86 13.97 22.57
C GLY A 159 21.81 12.88 22.33
N ASN A 160 20.99 12.99 21.30
CA ASN A 160 20.06 11.96 20.89
C ASN A 160 20.67 11.13 19.73
N ASN A 161 20.51 9.83 19.79
CA ASN A 161 20.92 8.92 18.72
C ASN A 161 19.91 8.89 17.56
N THR A 162 18.76 9.53 17.73
CA THR A 162 17.70 9.53 16.72
C THR A 162 17.76 10.79 15.85
N PHE A 163 17.69 10.63 14.55
CA PHE A 163 17.42 11.72 13.65
C PHE A 163 16.06 11.55 12.91
N PHE A 164 15.51 12.67 12.49
CA PHE A 164 14.25 12.77 11.78
C PHE A 164 14.49 13.37 10.40
N ALA A 165 13.72 12.93 9.41
CA ALA A 165 13.72 13.53 8.08
C ALA A 165 12.35 14.15 7.77
N TYR A 166 12.39 15.28 7.09
CA TYR A 166 11.22 16.03 6.63
C TYR A 166 11.39 16.38 5.17
N ALA A 167 10.28 16.67 4.50
CA ALA A 167 10.30 17.16 3.13
C ALA A 167 9.35 18.37 2.98
N ASP A 168 9.82 19.43 2.34
CA ASP A 168 9.01 20.63 2.08
C ASP A 168 7.96 20.40 0.99
N LYS A 169 8.20 19.44 0.12
CA LYS A 169 7.37 19.08 -1.03
C LYS A 169 7.24 17.57 -1.11
N PRO A 170 6.19 17.05 -1.76
CA PRO A 170 6.12 15.65 -2.10
C PRO A 170 7.42 15.20 -2.79
N LEU A 171 8.00 14.10 -2.34
CA LEU A 171 9.17 13.51 -2.98
C LEU A 171 8.73 12.87 -4.29
N VAL A 172 9.47 13.16 -5.35
CA VAL A 172 9.23 12.61 -6.68
C VAL A 172 10.20 11.47 -6.92
N ILE A 173 9.70 10.25 -6.87
CA ILE A 173 10.49 9.04 -7.03
C ILE A 173 10.28 8.51 -8.46
N ASP A 174 11.36 8.39 -9.22
CA ASP A 174 11.36 7.70 -10.51
C ASP A 174 11.70 6.23 -10.30
N ASN A 175 10.74 5.34 -10.55
CA ASN A 175 10.93 3.89 -10.48
C ASN A 175 11.07 3.32 -11.89
N ALA A 176 12.28 3.33 -12.41
CA ALA A 176 12.58 2.88 -13.77
C ALA A 176 12.37 1.37 -14.00
N MET A 177 12.35 0.54 -12.93
CA MET A 177 12.07 -0.89 -13.04
C MET A 177 10.60 -1.20 -13.27
N LEU A 178 9.72 -0.47 -12.55
CA LEU A 178 8.28 -0.70 -12.60
C LEU A 178 7.55 0.28 -13.53
N GLY A 179 8.24 1.31 -14.03
CA GLY A 179 7.66 2.32 -14.91
C GLY A 179 6.61 3.16 -14.20
N TYR A 180 6.92 3.58 -12.98
CA TYR A 180 6.10 4.50 -12.22
C TYR A 180 6.90 5.72 -11.78
N LYS A 181 6.25 6.88 -11.87
CA LYS A 181 6.63 8.06 -11.11
C LYS A 181 5.77 8.11 -9.85
N ILE A 182 6.39 8.11 -8.68
CA ILE A 182 5.69 8.09 -7.40
C ILE A 182 5.84 9.48 -6.77
N SER A 183 4.71 10.13 -6.47
CA SER A 183 4.70 11.30 -5.57
C SER A 183 4.48 10.79 -4.15
N PHE A 184 5.45 11.00 -3.28
CA PHE A 184 5.42 10.53 -1.90
C PHE A 184 5.36 11.73 -0.95
N ASP A 185 4.21 11.92 -0.31
CA ASP A 185 4.01 12.89 0.74
C ASP A 185 4.54 12.30 2.06
N LEU A 186 5.77 12.64 2.43
CA LEU A 186 6.41 12.19 3.66
C LEU A 186 5.75 12.89 4.86
N LEU A 187 5.21 12.10 5.79
CA LEU A 187 4.64 12.59 7.05
C LEU A 187 5.64 12.48 8.20
N GLU A 188 6.20 11.31 8.36
CA GLU A 188 7.12 10.99 9.44
C GLU A 188 8.27 10.15 8.93
N PHE A 189 9.45 10.41 9.45
CA PHE A 189 10.62 9.57 9.30
C PHE A 189 11.48 9.69 10.54
N SER A 190 11.86 8.56 11.09
CA SER A 190 12.83 8.49 12.18
C SER A 190 13.82 7.35 11.95
N TYR A 191 15.03 7.55 12.45
CA TYR A 191 16.07 6.53 12.48
C TYR A 191 16.87 6.66 13.77
N ASP A 192 17.04 5.56 14.47
CA ASP A 192 17.85 5.48 15.69
C ASP A 192 19.20 4.82 15.38
N ASP A 193 20.28 5.58 15.54
CA ASP A 193 21.65 5.14 15.25
C ASP A 193 22.15 4.05 16.19
N ALA A 194 21.60 3.95 17.43
CA ALA A 194 22.04 2.96 18.39
C ALA A 194 21.45 1.57 18.11
N THR A 195 20.21 1.54 17.63
CA THR A 195 19.47 0.30 17.38
C THR A 195 19.36 -0.04 15.89
N ALA A 196 19.71 0.88 14.99
CA ALA A 196 19.48 0.83 13.56
C ALA A 196 17.98 0.64 13.18
N GLN A 197 17.07 1.00 14.08
CA GLN A 197 15.65 0.96 13.82
C GLN A 197 15.20 2.20 13.05
N SER A 198 14.33 2.00 12.09
CA SER A 198 13.78 3.06 11.27
C SER A 198 12.28 2.88 11.06
N ASP A 199 11.55 3.99 11.12
CA ASP A 199 10.14 4.06 10.78
C ASP A 199 9.90 5.20 9.79
N PHE A 200 8.97 5.01 8.87
CA PHE A 200 8.48 6.09 8.03
C PHE A 200 7.00 5.91 7.69
N VAL A 201 6.32 7.02 7.57
CA VAL A 201 4.90 7.12 7.22
C VAL A 201 4.74 8.15 6.12
N GLY A 202 3.88 7.88 5.16
CA GLY A 202 3.54 8.82 4.11
C GLY A 202 2.50 8.28 3.15
N TYR A 203 2.05 9.13 2.25
CA TYR A 203 1.04 8.83 1.26
C TYR A 203 1.64 8.83 -0.15
N CYS A 204 1.23 7.85 -0.95
CA CYS A 204 1.76 7.66 -2.31
C CYS A 204 0.70 7.87 -3.36
N ARG A 205 1.07 8.58 -4.41
CA ARG A 205 0.36 8.64 -5.68
C ARG A 205 1.25 8.11 -6.77
N TYR A 206 0.74 7.17 -7.56
CA TYR A 206 1.45 6.59 -8.69
C TYR A 206 1.00 7.23 -10.00
N GLU A 207 1.94 7.38 -10.92
CA GLU A 207 1.71 7.82 -12.29
C GLU A 207 2.49 6.89 -13.22
N GLU A 208 1.81 6.28 -14.19
CA GLU A 208 2.46 5.40 -15.15
C GLU A 208 3.36 6.18 -16.10
N THR A 209 4.55 5.65 -16.36
CA THR A 209 5.52 6.25 -17.27
C THR A 209 5.78 5.34 -18.47
N GLY A 210 5.42 5.79 -19.67
CA GLY A 210 5.68 5.07 -20.92
C GLY A 210 4.80 3.86 -21.18
N ASP A 211 5.29 2.92 -21.98
CA ASP A 211 4.56 1.72 -22.39
C ASP A 211 4.50 0.69 -21.26
N THR A 212 3.30 0.43 -20.74
CA THR A 212 3.04 -0.50 -19.63
C THR A 212 3.49 -1.93 -19.94
N LYS A 213 3.45 -2.37 -21.19
CA LYS A 213 3.89 -3.72 -21.61
C LYS A 213 5.37 -3.96 -21.33
N LYS A 214 6.20 -2.93 -21.41
CA LYS A 214 7.63 -3.00 -21.10
C LYS A 214 7.89 -3.45 -19.66
N TYR A 215 7.02 -3.08 -18.74
CA TYR A 215 7.19 -3.28 -17.31
C TYR A 215 6.43 -4.50 -16.77
N GLY A 216 5.60 -5.14 -17.56
CA GLY A 216 4.69 -6.23 -17.14
C GLY A 216 5.41 -7.36 -16.40
N LYS A 217 6.58 -7.81 -16.90
CA LYS A 217 7.37 -8.86 -16.24
C LYS A 217 7.86 -8.45 -14.85
N ASN A 218 8.38 -7.23 -14.70
CA ASN A 218 8.90 -6.74 -13.43
C ASN A 218 7.76 -6.49 -12.43
N ARG A 219 6.64 -5.94 -12.90
CA ARG A 219 5.44 -5.73 -12.08
C ARG A 219 4.87 -7.05 -11.58
N LYS A 220 4.80 -8.09 -12.44
CA LYS A 220 4.39 -9.44 -12.02
C LYS A 220 5.34 -10.01 -10.96
N HIS A 221 6.64 -9.83 -11.13
CA HIS A 221 7.63 -10.27 -10.15
C HIS A 221 7.42 -9.62 -8.78
N CYS A 222 7.17 -8.30 -8.74
CA CYS A 222 6.87 -7.58 -7.50
C CYS A 222 5.44 -7.84 -6.96
N TYR A 223 4.53 -8.34 -7.78
CA TYR A 223 3.18 -8.66 -7.35
C TYR A 223 3.10 -10.00 -6.63
N TYR A 224 3.62 -11.07 -7.25
CA TYR A 224 3.52 -12.40 -6.69
C TYR A 224 4.35 -12.52 -5.41
N GLY A 225 3.72 -13.00 -4.34
CA GLY A 225 4.31 -13.10 -3.00
C GLY A 225 4.21 -11.82 -2.15
N SER A 226 3.85 -10.67 -2.74
CA SER A 226 3.68 -9.42 -2.01
C SER A 226 2.48 -9.44 -1.06
N SER A 227 2.42 -8.46 -0.15
CA SER A 227 1.26 -8.27 0.73
C SER A 227 -0.02 -7.98 -0.06
N LEU A 228 0.06 -7.25 -1.18
CA LEU A 228 -1.10 -7.00 -2.06
C LEU A 228 -1.64 -8.30 -2.67
N HIS A 229 -0.76 -9.19 -3.15
CA HIS A 229 -1.15 -10.51 -3.64
C HIS A 229 -1.79 -11.36 -2.54
N PHE A 230 -1.23 -11.32 -1.34
CA PHE A 230 -1.76 -12.04 -0.19
C PHE A 230 -3.18 -11.60 0.16
N TYR A 231 -3.43 -10.29 0.33
CA TYR A 231 -4.75 -9.81 0.70
C TYR A 231 -5.80 -10.12 -0.35
N ARG A 232 -5.48 -10.03 -1.62
CA ARG A 232 -6.39 -10.43 -2.71
C ARG A 232 -6.68 -11.93 -2.70
N SER A 233 -5.66 -12.75 -2.47
CA SER A 233 -5.80 -14.20 -2.37
C SER A 233 -6.62 -14.61 -1.13
N LEU A 234 -6.47 -13.88 -0.03
CA LEU A 234 -7.24 -14.05 1.19
C LEU A 234 -8.72 -13.75 0.95
N LEU A 235 -9.04 -12.61 0.33
CA LEU A 235 -10.40 -12.21 -0.02
C LEU A 235 -11.08 -13.18 -0.99
N ALA A 236 -10.32 -13.71 -1.94
CA ALA A 236 -10.80 -14.71 -2.90
C ALA A 236 -10.88 -16.13 -2.33
N HIS A 237 -10.49 -16.36 -1.07
CA HIS A 237 -10.35 -17.70 -0.46
C HIS A 237 -9.43 -18.63 -1.26
N GLN A 238 -8.39 -18.07 -1.89
CA GLN A 238 -7.47 -18.78 -2.80
C GLN A 238 -6.02 -18.84 -2.26
N LEU A 239 -5.83 -18.75 -0.94
CA LEU A 239 -4.46 -18.75 -0.36
C LEU A 239 -3.61 -19.93 -0.82
N PRO A 240 -4.01 -21.21 -0.62
CA PRO A 240 -3.17 -22.34 -1.05
C PRO A 240 -2.98 -22.41 -2.58
N PRO A 241 -4.00 -22.25 -3.44
CA PRO A 241 -3.79 -22.23 -4.89
C PRO A 241 -2.87 -21.12 -5.39
N GLN A 242 -2.83 -19.99 -4.67
CA GLN A 242 -1.95 -18.85 -4.97
C GLN A 242 -0.57 -18.99 -4.32
N GLY A 243 -0.27 -20.13 -3.67
CA GLY A 243 1.04 -20.43 -3.09
C GLY A 243 1.25 -19.89 -1.68
N PHE A 244 0.20 -19.52 -0.95
CA PHE A 244 0.30 -19.05 0.43
C PHE A 244 -0.08 -20.11 1.45
N GLY A 245 0.77 -20.25 2.49
CA GLY A 245 0.44 -20.89 3.75
C GLY A 245 0.29 -19.87 4.87
N THR A 246 -0.65 -20.10 5.78
CA THR A 246 -0.93 -19.20 6.90
C THR A 246 -0.98 -19.96 8.21
N PHE A 247 -0.31 -19.42 9.24
CA PHE A 247 -0.14 -20.09 10.52
C PHE A 247 -0.20 -19.06 11.66
N LEU A 248 -0.95 -19.35 12.72
CA LEU A 248 -0.98 -18.52 13.93
C LEU A 248 -0.04 -19.09 14.99
N LEU A 249 0.72 -18.22 15.64
CA LEU A 249 1.52 -18.59 16.81
C LEU A 249 0.59 -18.94 17.97
N LYS A 250 0.79 -20.11 18.59
CA LYS A 250 0.08 -20.53 19.79
C LYS A 250 0.38 -19.57 20.95
N ALA A 251 -0.66 -19.09 21.63
CA ALA A 251 -0.51 -18.09 22.70
C ALA A 251 0.45 -18.50 23.83
N ASP A 252 0.52 -19.80 24.14
CA ASP A 252 1.31 -20.34 25.25
C ASP A 252 2.82 -20.48 24.95
N THR A 253 3.22 -20.31 23.69
CA THR A 253 4.62 -20.50 23.24
C THR A 253 5.35 -19.18 22.98
N ALA A 254 4.70 -18.04 23.19
CA ALA A 254 5.30 -16.72 23.02
C ALA A 254 6.35 -16.42 24.12
N LYS A 255 7.43 -17.18 24.17
CA LYS A 255 8.62 -16.82 24.95
C LYS A 255 9.37 -15.71 24.21
N TRP A 256 9.05 -14.47 24.55
CA TRP A 256 9.86 -13.34 24.13
C TRP A 256 11.22 -13.43 24.82
N ASN A 257 12.28 -13.47 24.02
CA ASN A 257 13.59 -13.20 24.58
C ASN A 257 13.67 -11.69 24.87
N THR A 258 13.37 -11.33 26.14
CA THR A 258 13.35 -9.95 26.61
C THR A 258 14.71 -9.25 26.53
N LYS A 259 15.81 -9.98 26.24
CA LYS A 259 17.15 -9.41 26.12
C LYS A 259 17.52 -8.96 24.70
N THR A 260 16.88 -9.51 23.67
CA THR A 260 17.28 -9.21 22.28
C THR A 260 16.20 -8.55 21.44
N ALA A 261 14.95 -8.44 21.95
CA ALA A 261 13.76 -8.00 21.20
C ALA A 261 13.56 -8.75 19.86
N LEU A 262 14.35 -9.79 19.61
CA LEU A 262 14.22 -10.66 18.46
C LEU A 262 13.19 -11.76 18.79
N PRO A 263 12.31 -12.13 17.86
CA PRO A 263 11.52 -13.33 18.02
C PRO A 263 12.48 -14.50 18.24
N VAL A 264 12.14 -15.39 19.19
CA VAL A 264 12.88 -16.64 19.37
C VAL A 264 12.85 -17.32 18.01
N LEU A 265 14.04 -17.41 17.42
CA LEU A 265 14.23 -17.94 16.08
C LEU A 265 13.84 -19.43 16.06
N GLU A 266 12.96 -19.76 15.14
CA GLU A 266 13.03 -20.79 14.12
C GLU A 266 13.03 -22.26 14.51
N ASP A 267 13.39 -22.69 15.68
CA ASP A 267 13.37 -24.13 15.99
C ASP A 267 11.98 -24.62 16.43
N ASP A 268 11.01 -23.72 16.58
CA ASP A 268 9.66 -24.03 17.07
C ASP A 268 8.57 -23.75 16.02
N LEU A 269 8.72 -24.23 14.78
CA LEU A 269 7.60 -24.27 13.82
C LEU A 269 6.41 -25.05 14.37
N ASP A 270 6.63 -25.94 15.34
CA ASP A 270 5.59 -26.65 16.10
C ASP A 270 4.73 -25.71 16.96
N ALA A 271 5.19 -24.48 17.19
CA ALA A 271 4.44 -23.44 17.88
C ALA A 271 3.37 -22.78 17.00
N PHE A 272 3.45 -22.93 15.68
CA PHE A 272 2.48 -22.37 14.75
C PHE A 272 1.41 -23.38 14.34
N VAL A 273 0.14 -22.94 14.36
CA VAL A 273 -1.02 -23.76 13.94
C VAL A 273 -1.52 -23.24 12.60
N PRO A 274 -1.71 -24.13 11.60
CA PRO A 274 -2.30 -23.76 10.33
C PRO A 274 -3.67 -23.09 10.52
N VAL A 275 -3.92 -22.01 9.79
CA VAL A 275 -5.21 -21.31 9.77
C VAL A 275 -5.66 -21.07 8.34
N THR A 276 -6.98 -21.06 8.13
CA THR A 276 -7.59 -20.88 6.82
C THR A 276 -8.03 -19.43 6.59
N ALA A 277 -8.32 -19.07 5.35
CA ALA A 277 -8.87 -17.76 5.02
C ALA A 277 -10.16 -17.46 5.78
N GLN A 278 -11.05 -18.46 5.97
CA GLN A 278 -12.30 -18.31 6.71
C GLN A 278 -12.10 -17.95 8.18
N GLN A 279 -10.99 -18.37 8.79
CA GLN A 279 -10.67 -18.06 10.18
C GLN A 279 -10.05 -16.66 10.34
N LEU A 280 -9.48 -16.11 9.26
CA LEU A 280 -8.84 -14.79 9.24
C LEU A 280 -9.80 -13.69 8.79
N LEU A 281 -10.79 -14.02 7.94
CA LEU A 281 -11.74 -13.05 7.38
C LEU A 281 -13.04 -13.01 8.18
N TYR A 282 -13.50 -11.81 8.39
CA TYR A 282 -14.85 -11.52 8.87
C TYR A 282 -15.58 -10.68 7.83
N ILE A 283 -16.85 -11.03 7.57
CA ILE A 283 -17.73 -10.31 6.64
C ILE A 283 -18.89 -9.76 7.46
N ASP A 284 -19.09 -8.44 7.40
CA ASP A 284 -20.23 -7.81 8.08
C ASP A 284 -21.53 -7.91 7.26
N SER A 285 -22.64 -7.44 7.83
CA SER A 285 -23.97 -7.44 7.18
C SER A 285 -24.04 -6.60 5.89
N ASN A 286 -23.06 -5.72 5.65
CA ASN A 286 -22.95 -4.87 4.46
C ASN A 286 -21.95 -5.41 3.43
N ASN A 287 -21.49 -6.64 3.62
CA ASN A 287 -20.45 -7.28 2.81
C ASN A 287 -19.09 -6.55 2.83
N ASN A 288 -18.77 -5.84 3.93
CA ASN A 288 -17.41 -5.34 4.13
C ASN A 288 -16.55 -6.44 4.72
N PHE A 289 -15.32 -6.53 4.23
CA PHE A 289 -14.35 -7.49 4.70
C PHE A 289 -13.44 -6.88 5.76
N SER A 290 -13.20 -7.61 6.83
CA SER A 290 -12.16 -7.26 7.81
C SER A 290 -11.32 -8.46 8.19
N ILE A 291 -10.06 -8.19 8.51
CA ILE A 291 -9.09 -9.20 8.94
C ILE A 291 -9.04 -9.19 10.46
N ARG A 292 -9.11 -10.37 11.08
CA ARG A 292 -9.09 -10.54 12.52
C ARG A 292 -8.25 -11.74 12.92
N PHE A 293 -7.29 -11.52 13.74
CA PHE A 293 -6.55 -12.57 14.46
C PHE A 293 -5.86 -11.95 15.68
N ASN A 294 -5.53 -12.79 16.66
CA ASN A 294 -4.78 -12.37 17.84
C ASN A 294 -3.37 -12.98 17.77
N GLY A 295 -2.39 -12.24 18.28
CA GLY A 295 -0.99 -12.69 18.28
C GLY A 295 -0.28 -12.44 16.95
N LYS A 296 0.56 -13.37 16.54
CA LYS A 296 1.42 -13.26 15.37
C LYS A 296 0.99 -14.25 14.29
N LEU A 297 0.73 -13.75 13.08
CA LEU A 297 0.42 -14.54 11.90
C LEU A 297 1.68 -14.69 11.06
N LEU A 298 2.11 -15.93 10.82
CA LEU A 298 3.12 -16.28 9.83
C LEU A 298 2.42 -16.50 8.48
N VAL A 299 2.92 -15.85 7.45
CA VAL A 299 2.55 -16.05 6.05
C VAL A 299 3.76 -16.55 5.30
N GLN A 300 3.66 -17.74 4.72
CA GLN A 300 4.69 -18.33 3.84
C GLN A 300 4.24 -18.25 2.39
N TYR A 301 5.13 -17.86 1.49
CA TYR A 301 4.89 -17.90 0.06
C TYR A 301 5.86 -18.89 -0.60
N TYR A 302 5.33 -19.95 -1.20
CA TYR A 302 6.13 -21.12 -1.63
C TYR A 302 6.66 -21.05 -3.06
N HIS A 303 6.16 -20.12 -3.88
CA HIS A 303 6.49 -20.10 -5.31
C HIS A 303 7.72 -19.24 -5.65
N ASP A 304 8.25 -18.52 -4.69
CA ASP A 304 9.43 -17.67 -4.90
C ASP A 304 10.48 -17.94 -3.81
N PRO A 305 11.71 -18.30 -4.20
CA PRO A 305 12.80 -18.39 -3.24
C PRO A 305 13.25 -16.99 -2.84
N TYR A 306 13.75 -16.85 -1.62
CA TYR A 306 14.37 -15.62 -1.17
C TYR A 306 15.39 -15.07 -2.17
N GLY A 307 15.25 -13.82 -2.58
CA GLY A 307 16.22 -13.15 -3.43
C GLY A 307 17.60 -13.08 -2.78
N LYS A 308 18.67 -13.15 -3.59
CA LYS A 308 20.06 -13.12 -3.09
C LYS A 308 20.36 -11.90 -2.22
N ALA A 309 19.78 -10.75 -2.55
CA ALA A 309 19.97 -9.52 -1.78
C ALA A 309 19.37 -9.61 -0.38
N TYR A 310 18.20 -10.25 -0.24
CA TYR A 310 17.59 -10.51 1.07
C TYR A 310 18.43 -11.47 1.91
N LEU A 311 18.89 -12.57 1.31
CA LEU A 311 19.70 -13.58 1.98
C LEU A 311 21.06 -13.05 2.45
N SER A 312 21.67 -12.14 1.69
CA SER A 312 22.97 -11.56 2.07
C SER A 312 22.91 -10.70 3.34
N GLN A 313 21.73 -10.21 3.68
CA GLN A 313 21.52 -9.35 4.86
C GLN A 313 20.87 -10.09 6.04
N ASN A 314 20.26 -11.24 5.78
CA ASN A 314 19.55 -12.05 6.77
C ASN A 314 20.21 -13.42 6.90
N VAL A 315 21.39 -13.46 7.53
CA VAL A 315 22.23 -14.67 7.70
C VAL A 315 21.45 -15.83 8.35
N PHE A 316 20.45 -15.52 9.18
CA PHE A 316 19.63 -16.51 9.87
C PHE A 316 18.62 -17.25 8.96
N VAL A 317 18.35 -16.75 7.76
CA VAL A 317 17.40 -17.35 6.81
C VAL A 317 18.09 -18.40 5.90
N GLN A 318 19.41 -18.52 5.95
CA GLN A 318 20.18 -19.42 5.07
C GLN A 318 19.79 -20.91 5.21
N GLY A 319 19.25 -21.33 6.36
CA GLY A 319 18.73 -22.70 6.57
C GLY A 319 17.32 -22.95 6.01
N ALA A 320 16.58 -21.91 5.68
CA ALA A 320 15.17 -21.97 5.26
C ALA A 320 14.95 -21.94 3.74
N LEU A 321 16.00 -22.05 2.94
CA LEU A 321 16.01 -21.91 1.47
C LEU A 321 14.96 -22.76 0.72
N ASN A 322 14.41 -23.79 1.35
CA ASN A 322 13.44 -24.70 0.74
C ASN A 322 11.99 -24.49 1.23
N LYS A 323 11.74 -23.54 2.13
CA LYS A 323 10.43 -23.38 2.79
C LYS A 323 9.58 -22.21 2.25
N GLY A 324 10.08 -21.48 1.27
CA GLY A 324 9.40 -20.26 0.75
C GLY A 324 9.75 -19.01 1.56
N VAL A 325 9.24 -17.89 1.10
CA VAL A 325 9.47 -16.56 1.69
C VAL A 325 8.53 -16.35 2.89
N GLU A 326 9.07 -15.93 4.03
CA GLU A 326 8.32 -15.76 5.27
C GLU A 326 8.11 -14.31 5.64
N SER A 327 6.87 -13.98 6.00
CA SER A 327 6.48 -12.68 6.53
C SER A 327 5.60 -12.88 7.75
N TYR A 328 5.74 -11.99 8.73
CA TYR A 328 4.98 -12.03 9.97
C TYR A 328 4.15 -10.77 10.12
N LEU A 329 2.90 -10.95 10.53
CA LEU A 329 1.93 -9.89 10.73
C LEU A 329 1.48 -9.84 12.18
N THR A 330 1.32 -8.63 12.70
CA THR A 330 0.69 -8.37 14.00
C THR A 330 -0.31 -7.24 13.85
N ILE A 331 -1.56 -7.45 14.24
CA ILE A 331 -2.59 -6.42 14.23
C ILE A 331 -2.37 -5.51 15.45
N LYS A 332 -2.21 -4.20 15.21
CA LYS A 332 -2.09 -3.15 16.24
C LYS A 332 -3.46 -2.64 16.68
N SER A 333 -4.41 -2.56 15.76
CA SER A 333 -5.79 -2.13 15.99
C SER A 333 -6.75 -3.02 15.22
N SER A 334 -7.77 -3.56 15.88
CA SER A 334 -8.76 -4.46 15.26
C SER A 334 -10.16 -3.85 15.35
N PRO A 335 -11.03 -4.03 14.34
CA PRO A 335 -10.81 -4.76 13.10
C PRO A 335 -10.00 -3.97 12.06
N VAL A 336 -9.36 -4.68 11.13
CA VAL A 336 -8.68 -4.08 9.98
C VAL A 336 -9.50 -4.34 8.73
N ASP A 337 -10.18 -3.32 8.23
CA ASP A 337 -10.97 -3.46 7.02
C ASP A 337 -10.07 -3.54 5.79
N VAL A 338 -10.48 -4.36 4.85
CA VAL A 338 -9.77 -4.59 3.59
C VAL A 338 -10.72 -4.46 2.40
N SER A 339 -10.33 -3.68 1.41
CA SER A 339 -11.12 -3.48 0.19
C SER A 339 -10.98 -4.65 -0.78
N ASN A 340 -11.88 -4.74 -1.75
CA ASN A 340 -11.81 -5.72 -2.85
C ASN A 340 -10.52 -5.61 -3.68
N THR A 341 -9.82 -4.50 -3.63
CA THR A 341 -8.52 -4.32 -4.28
C THR A 341 -7.35 -4.82 -3.45
N GLY A 342 -7.58 -5.27 -2.21
CA GLY A 342 -6.54 -5.68 -1.26
C GLY A 342 -5.93 -4.51 -0.48
N ALA A 343 -6.50 -3.31 -0.59
CA ALA A 343 -6.07 -2.16 0.19
C ALA A 343 -6.61 -2.25 1.63
N LEU A 344 -5.74 -2.02 2.60
CA LEU A 344 -6.14 -1.87 4.00
C LEU A 344 -6.73 -0.49 4.22
N SER A 345 -7.78 -0.40 5.03
CA SER A 345 -8.41 0.87 5.40
C SER A 345 -7.51 1.75 6.28
N ASP A 346 -6.57 1.13 6.98
CA ASP A 346 -5.51 1.77 7.74
C ASP A 346 -4.24 0.95 7.55
N ALA A 347 -3.29 1.51 6.81
CA ALA A 347 -2.01 0.87 6.51
C ALA A 347 -1.15 0.65 7.78
N LEU A 348 -1.39 1.40 8.85
CA LEU A 348 -0.66 1.31 10.12
C LEU A 348 -1.29 0.31 11.10
N ALA A 349 -2.49 -0.20 10.81
CA ALA A 349 -3.18 -1.15 11.67
C ALA A 349 -2.49 -2.52 11.73
N ILE A 350 -1.63 -2.85 10.77
CA ILE A 350 -0.82 -4.08 10.73
C ILE A 350 0.66 -3.72 10.69
N SER A 351 1.44 -4.29 11.62
CA SER A 351 2.89 -4.29 11.50
C SER A 351 3.39 -5.55 10.83
N TYR A 352 4.44 -5.38 10.02
CA TYR A 352 5.08 -6.44 9.26
C TYR A 352 6.51 -6.64 9.76
N THR A 353 6.95 -7.91 9.78
CA THR A 353 8.37 -8.27 9.92
C THR A 353 8.69 -9.38 8.90
N GLY A 354 9.96 -9.71 8.74
CA GLY A 354 10.38 -10.65 7.69
C GLY A 354 10.39 -10.01 6.30
N TYR A 355 10.03 -10.77 5.28
CA TYR A 355 10.23 -10.36 3.89
C TYR A 355 9.43 -9.12 3.50
N TRP A 356 8.18 -8.96 3.94
CA TRP A 356 7.38 -7.78 3.58
C TRP A 356 7.86 -6.49 4.25
N LEU A 357 8.66 -6.57 5.33
CA LEU A 357 9.37 -5.41 5.85
C LEU A 357 10.54 -4.99 4.94
N TYR A 358 11.17 -5.95 4.27
CA TYR A 358 12.22 -5.70 3.29
C TYR A 358 11.70 -5.03 2.01
N GLU A 359 10.47 -5.35 1.59
CA GLU A 359 9.80 -4.70 0.47
C GLU A 359 9.43 -3.25 0.84
N ARG A 360 10.07 -2.30 0.17
CA ARG A 360 9.85 -0.87 0.37
C ARG A 360 9.19 -0.25 -0.87
N LEU A 361 9.17 1.09 -0.98
CA LEU A 361 8.48 1.77 -2.08
C LEU A 361 8.93 1.32 -3.48
N ALA A 362 10.19 0.90 -3.63
CA ALA A 362 10.69 0.42 -4.91
C ALA A 362 10.01 -0.86 -5.41
N ASN A 363 9.51 -1.71 -4.51
CA ASN A 363 8.87 -2.98 -4.84
C ASN A 363 7.34 -2.89 -4.80
N ARG A 364 6.77 -1.81 -4.22
CA ARG A 364 5.33 -1.69 -4.06
C ARG A 364 4.64 -1.33 -5.37
N LEU A 365 3.51 -2.01 -5.60
CA LEU A 365 2.60 -1.73 -6.70
C LEU A 365 1.37 -0.97 -6.20
N PRO A 366 0.76 -0.13 -7.04
CA PRO A 366 -0.47 0.55 -6.67
C PRO A 366 -1.62 -0.44 -6.48
N TYR A 367 -2.58 -0.09 -5.61
CA TYR A 367 -3.73 -0.93 -5.29
C TYR A 367 -4.70 -1.16 -6.45
N ASP A 368 -4.60 -0.41 -7.52
CA ASP A 368 -5.34 -0.59 -8.76
C ASP A 368 -4.57 -1.38 -9.83
N TYR A 369 -3.32 -1.79 -9.57
CA TYR A 369 -2.59 -2.68 -10.46
C TYR A 369 -3.28 -4.05 -10.56
N GLN A 370 -3.38 -4.59 -11.77
CA GLN A 370 -3.85 -5.96 -12.05
C GLN A 370 -2.76 -6.70 -12.83
N PRO A 371 -2.36 -7.92 -12.41
CA PRO A 371 -1.45 -8.75 -13.19
C PRO A 371 -2.16 -9.23 -14.46
N GLU A 372 -1.59 -8.92 -15.63
CA GLU A 372 -2.09 -9.37 -16.94
C GLU A 372 -1.78 -10.85 -17.20
#